data_32c6855bf066375a1c247d9da755df0e
#
_entry.id   32c6855bf066375a1c247d9da755df0e
#
_cell.length_a   1.000
_cell.length_b   1.000
_cell.length_c   1.000
_cell.angle_alpha   90.00
_cell.angle_beta   90.00
_cell.angle_gamma   90.00
#
_symmetry.space_group_name_H-M   'P 1'
#
loop_
_entity.id
_entity.type
_entity.pdbx_description
1 polymer ?
#
loop_
_entity_poly.entity_id
_entity_poly.type
_entity_poly.pdbx_seq_one_letter_code
_entity_poly.pdbx_strand_id
1 'polypeptide(L)'
;MKDMAQEKTAGMSVIVPFLNEEDGIGLFCETIDEYVKTLIFPIELVFVNDGSTDRTEEILKGYRFEHVEKARLISLSKNYGSHAAIRAGLTQAGYDICTWIGSDLQEPLELIPEGYQKIREGYDVVYIEKETIQVSKANRTFSKIYSRLVQKYAVSSYSSGGISTIVFNGKIKEMLNNNIESNSSIMLQIMDAGFRCITIPMNFHERATGQSKWTMKKKIKLFIDSFVAFSFAPIRLVTIIGGVLFAAGIVIGLIAIINKLINPAVPTGYSTLVCILALGFGVTNISLGIVAEYLWRAYDAARGRPCFIIAEKKDLTTAE
;
A
#
# COMPACT_ATOMS: atom_id res chain seq x y z
N MET A 1 2.65 0.99 39.45
CA MET A 1 3.27 1.66 38.28
C MET A 1 3.01 0.93 36.95
N LYS A 2 2.67 -0.38 36.91
CA LYS A 2 2.26 -1.07 35.66
C LYS A 2 0.82 -0.73 35.24
N ASP A 3 -0.08 -0.46 36.19
CA ASP A 3 -1.50 -0.18 35.89
C ASP A 3 -1.74 1.24 35.30
N MET A 4 -0.92 2.23 35.68
CA MET A 4 -1.05 3.58 35.12
C MET A 4 -0.56 3.71 33.65
N ALA A 5 0.25 2.76 33.16
CA ALA A 5 0.65 2.70 31.75
C ALA A 5 -0.42 2.04 30.86
N GLN A 6 -1.29 1.20 31.45
CA GLN A 6 -2.40 0.56 30.71
C GLN A 6 -3.62 1.49 30.51
N GLU A 7 -3.82 2.48 31.37
CA GLU A 7 -4.93 3.45 31.20
C GLU A 7 -4.73 4.43 30.03
N LYS A 8 -3.50 4.68 29.58
CA LYS A 8 -3.23 5.54 28.41
C LYS A 8 -3.58 4.89 27.06
N THR A 9 -3.94 3.62 27.03
CA THR A 9 -4.16 2.82 25.81
C THR A 9 -5.63 2.48 25.57
N ALA A 10 -6.55 3.05 26.30
CA ALA A 10 -7.96 2.64 26.30
C ALA A 10 -8.80 3.16 25.13
N GLY A 11 -8.20 3.79 24.11
CA GLY A 11 -8.91 4.35 22.95
C GLY A 11 -8.38 3.84 21.62
N MET A 12 -8.95 4.36 20.53
CA MET A 12 -8.55 4.04 19.16
C MET A 12 -8.39 5.30 18.32
N SER A 13 -7.30 5.40 17.58
CA SER A 13 -7.08 6.45 16.57
C SER A 13 -7.52 5.96 15.20
N VAL A 14 -8.43 6.67 14.58
CA VAL A 14 -8.93 6.43 13.23
C VAL A 14 -8.33 7.48 12.31
N ILE A 15 -7.47 7.07 11.40
CA ILE A 15 -6.85 7.92 10.40
C ILE A 15 -7.77 8.01 9.19
N VAL A 16 -8.09 9.23 8.75
CA VAL A 16 -8.99 9.50 7.63
C VAL A 16 -8.23 10.30 6.55
N PRO A 17 -7.54 9.63 5.61
CA PRO A 17 -6.90 10.33 4.50
C PRO A 17 -7.94 10.77 3.48
N PHE A 18 -7.84 12.01 3.00
CA PHE A 18 -8.73 12.52 1.98
C PHE A 18 -8.01 13.41 0.95
N LEU A 19 -8.61 13.51 -0.24
CA LEU A 19 -8.16 14.37 -1.32
C LEU A 19 -9.37 14.78 -2.18
N ASN A 20 -9.73 16.06 -2.19
CA ASN A 20 -10.83 16.59 -3.01
C ASN A 20 -12.14 15.79 -2.81
N GLU A 21 -12.71 15.84 -1.64
CA GLU A 21 -13.93 15.14 -1.21
C GLU A 21 -15.00 16.15 -0.69
N GLU A 22 -15.07 17.36 -1.30
CA GLU A 22 -15.98 18.42 -0.84
C GLU A 22 -17.46 18.00 -0.81
N ASP A 23 -17.88 17.10 -1.71
CA ASP A 23 -19.25 16.59 -1.77
C ASP A 23 -19.57 15.56 -0.68
N GLY A 24 -18.57 14.91 -0.08
CA GLY A 24 -18.74 13.77 0.82
C GLY A 24 -18.27 13.99 2.24
N ILE A 25 -17.31 14.90 2.47
CA ILE A 25 -16.66 15.04 3.77
C ILE A 25 -17.63 15.47 4.88
N GLY A 26 -18.63 16.30 4.58
CA GLY A 26 -19.65 16.71 5.55
C GLY A 26 -20.48 15.52 6.04
N LEU A 27 -20.98 14.72 5.09
CA LEU A 27 -21.74 13.49 5.40
C LEU A 27 -20.89 12.49 6.19
N PHE A 28 -19.61 12.36 5.84
CA PHE A 28 -18.69 11.51 6.60
C PHE A 28 -18.59 11.96 8.06
N CYS A 29 -18.39 13.27 8.30
CA CYS A 29 -18.28 13.82 9.65
C CYS A 29 -19.55 13.59 10.48
N GLU A 30 -20.73 13.84 9.90
CA GLU A 30 -22.03 13.58 10.56
C GLU A 30 -22.18 12.10 10.91
N THR A 31 -21.91 11.21 9.95
CA THR A 31 -22.06 9.77 10.12
C THR A 31 -21.13 9.22 11.21
N ILE A 32 -19.86 9.61 11.20
CA ILE A 32 -18.88 9.10 12.18
C ILE A 32 -19.14 9.66 13.57
N ASP A 33 -19.53 10.93 13.71
CA ASP A 33 -19.80 11.56 14.99
C ASP A 33 -21.00 10.92 15.67
N GLU A 34 -22.08 10.67 14.92
CA GLU A 34 -23.25 9.92 15.41
C GLU A 34 -22.89 8.46 15.77
N TYR A 35 -22.05 7.81 14.97
CA TYR A 35 -21.64 6.43 15.23
C TYR A 35 -20.82 6.30 16.52
N VAL A 36 -19.95 7.27 16.80
CA VAL A 36 -19.09 7.26 17.99
C VAL A 36 -19.90 7.21 19.29
N LYS A 37 -21.14 7.75 19.34
CA LYS A 37 -22.05 7.63 20.48
C LYS A 37 -22.31 6.18 20.91
N THR A 38 -22.25 5.25 19.97
CA THR A 38 -22.54 3.83 20.22
C THR A 38 -21.35 3.07 20.81
N LEU A 39 -20.15 3.68 20.79
CA LEU A 39 -18.92 3.04 21.21
C LEU A 39 -18.69 3.20 22.72
N ILE A 40 -18.11 2.18 23.34
CA ILE A 40 -17.80 2.15 24.78
C ILE A 40 -16.37 2.56 25.11
N PHE A 41 -15.61 3.01 24.12
CA PHE A 41 -14.23 3.46 24.23
C PHE A 41 -14.02 4.75 23.43
N PRO A 42 -13.08 5.61 23.85
CA PRO A 42 -12.85 6.89 23.19
C PRO A 42 -12.22 6.73 21.80
N ILE A 43 -12.64 7.60 20.90
CA ILE A 43 -12.14 7.69 19.52
C ILE A 43 -11.40 8.99 19.32
N GLU A 44 -10.23 8.91 18.70
CA GLU A 44 -9.53 10.04 18.11
C GLU A 44 -9.64 9.96 16.59
N LEU A 45 -10.11 11.02 15.94
CA LEU A 45 -10.08 11.16 14.49
C LEU A 45 -8.85 11.96 14.05
N VAL A 46 -8.08 11.40 13.13
CA VAL A 46 -6.92 12.07 12.53
C VAL A 46 -7.17 12.23 11.04
N PHE A 47 -7.75 13.37 10.66
CA PHE A 47 -7.98 13.72 9.27
C PHE A 47 -6.66 14.14 8.61
N VAL A 48 -6.37 13.60 7.43
CA VAL A 48 -5.16 13.93 6.69
C VAL A 48 -5.50 14.41 5.30
N ASN A 49 -5.35 15.71 5.08
CA ASN A 49 -5.49 16.35 3.78
C ASN A 49 -4.26 16.10 2.92
N ASP A 50 -4.38 15.28 1.89
CA ASP A 50 -3.31 14.99 0.93
C ASP A 50 -3.21 16.06 -0.18
N GLY A 51 -3.28 17.32 0.20
CA GLY A 51 -3.14 18.46 -0.72
C GLY A 51 -4.39 18.71 -1.56
N SER A 52 -5.58 18.72 -0.97
CA SER A 52 -6.83 19.09 -1.65
C SER A 52 -6.78 20.52 -2.19
N THR A 53 -7.43 20.72 -3.34
CA THR A 53 -7.52 21.99 -4.05
C THR A 53 -8.94 22.55 -4.12
N ASP A 54 -9.90 21.80 -3.58
CA ASP A 54 -11.32 22.17 -3.46
C ASP A 54 -11.64 22.66 -2.04
N ARG A 55 -12.91 22.79 -1.69
CA ARG A 55 -13.36 23.28 -0.38
C ARG A 55 -13.38 22.22 0.73
N THR A 56 -12.86 21.01 0.50
CA THR A 56 -12.91 19.91 1.49
C THR A 56 -12.32 20.33 2.84
N GLU A 57 -11.17 20.99 2.83
CA GLU A 57 -10.50 21.42 4.06
C GLU A 57 -11.29 22.51 4.79
N GLU A 58 -11.88 23.45 4.06
CA GLU A 58 -12.70 24.53 4.60
C GLU A 58 -13.95 23.95 5.28
N ILE A 59 -14.65 23.01 4.62
CA ILE A 59 -15.81 22.33 5.17
C ILE A 59 -15.46 21.62 6.48
N LEU A 60 -14.35 20.88 6.49
CA LEU A 60 -13.90 20.14 7.66
C LEU A 60 -13.51 21.08 8.82
N LYS A 61 -12.82 22.19 8.54
CA LYS A 61 -12.48 23.21 9.56
C LYS A 61 -13.73 23.88 10.15
N GLY A 62 -14.83 23.93 9.42
CA GLY A 62 -16.12 24.46 9.87
C GLY A 62 -16.96 23.46 10.68
N TYR A 63 -16.69 22.17 10.60
CA TYR A 63 -17.46 21.16 11.30
C TYR A 63 -17.15 21.15 12.80
N ARG A 64 -18.18 20.87 13.63
CA ARG A 64 -18.04 20.75 15.10
C ARG A 64 -18.45 19.35 15.53
N PHE A 65 -17.47 18.61 16.03
CA PHE A 65 -17.69 17.26 16.59
C PHE A 65 -18.28 17.39 18.01
N GLU A 66 -19.38 16.67 18.27
CA GLU A 66 -20.05 16.66 19.56
C GLU A 66 -19.67 15.45 20.43
N HIS A 67 -19.31 14.33 19.78
CA HIS A 67 -19.13 13.05 20.45
C HIS A 67 -17.72 12.48 20.31
N VAL A 68 -16.94 12.97 19.39
CA VAL A 68 -15.54 12.57 19.18
C VAL A 68 -14.67 13.27 20.23
N GLU A 69 -13.90 12.50 21.01
CA GLU A 69 -13.05 13.06 22.08
C GLU A 69 -11.97 13.98 21.53
N LYS A 70 -11.34 13.58 20.42
CA LYS A 70 -10.29 14.36 19.76
C LYS A 70 -10.43 14.25 18.25
N ALA A 71 -10.47 15.38 17.59
CA ALA A 71 -10.41 15.45 16.12
C ALA A 71 -9.30 16.41 15.71
N ARG A 72 -8.41 15.96 14.84
CA ARG A 72 -7.28 16.73 14.34
C ARG A 72 -7.25 16.75 12.84
N LEU A 73 -6.89 17.88 12.27
CA LEU A 73 -6.59 18.03 10.85
C LEU A 73 -5.09 18.19 10.65
N ILE A 74 -4.56 17.43 9.72
CA ILE A 74 -3.17 17.47 9.27
C ILE A 74 -3.18 17.74 7.78
N SER A 75 -2.67 18.88 7.36
CA SER A 75 -2.57 19.24 5.95
C SER A 75 -1.15 19.01 5.44
N LEU A 76 -1.02 18.21 4.38
CA LEU A 76 0.25 17.98 3.72
C LEU A 76 0.55 19.10 2.74
N SER A 77 1.83 19.38 2.50
CA SER A 77 2.27 20.50 1.63
C SER A 77 1.89 20.32 0.16
N LYS A 78 1.57 19.10 -0.27
CA LYS A 78 1.11 18.72 -1.62
C LYS A 78 0.52 17.33 -1.59
N ASN A 79 0.03 16.84 -2.73
CA ASN A 79 -0.37 15.43 -2.88
C ASN A 79 0.86 14.50 -2.88
N TYR A 80 0.95 13.64 -1.86
CA TYR A 80 1.96 12.59 -1.69
C TYR A 80 1.40 11.18 -1.92
N GLY A 81 0.06 11.04 -2.00
CA GLY A 81 -0.66 9.78 -2.15
C GLY A 81 -1.14 9.19 -0.82
N SER A 82 -2.16 8.32 -0.91
CA SER A 82 -2.88 7.78 0.25
C SER A 82 -1.97 7.09 1.29
N HIS A 83 -0.97 6.33 0.85
CA HIS A 83 -0.04 5.68 1.79
C HIS A 83 0.79 6.69 2.59
N ALA A 84 1.23 7.78 1.97
CA ALA A 84 1.96 8.83 2.66
C ALA A 84 1.03 9.60 3.63
N ALA A 85 -0.22 9.86 3.24
CA ALA A 85 -1.22 10.48 4.09
C ALA A 85 -1.53 9.61 5.33
N ILE A 86 -1.73 8.29 5.15
CA ILE A 86 -1.92 7.36 6.28
C ILE A 86 -0.71 7.40 7.21
N ARG A 87 0.51 7.34 6.68
CA ARG A 87 1.74 7.44 7.50
C ARG A 87 1.82 8.75 8.28
N ALA A 88 1.49 9.88 7.64
CA ALA A 88 1.45 11.17 8.30
C ALA A 88 0.46 11.17 9.48
N GLY A 89 -0.74 10.60 9.28
CA GLY A 89 -1.73 10.43 10.34
C GLY A 89 -1.23 9.55 11.49
N LEU A 90 -0.59 8.43 11.17
CA LEU A 90 -0.04 7.50 12.19
C LEU A 90 1.02 8.16 13.08
N THR A 91 1.84 9.07 12.54
CA THR A 91 2.82 9.81 13.37
C THR A 91 2.17 10.76 14.37
N GLN A 92 0.90 11.13 14.16
CA GLN A 92 0.14 12.05 15.00
C GLN A 92 -0.93 11.35 15.84
N ALA A 93 -1.17 10.06 15.64
CA ALA A 93 -2.13 9.25 16.37
C ALA A 93 -1.75 9.16 17.86
N GLY A 94 -2.69 9.48 18.74
CA GLY A 94 -2.48 9.52 20.20
C GLY A 94 -2.66 8.15 20.87
N TYR A 95 -3.58 7.31 20.35
CA TYR A 95 -3.82 5.98 20.88
C TYR A 95 -2.93 4.92 20.24
N ASP A 96 -2.76 3.81 20.95
CA ASP A 96 -1.95 2.68 20.46
C ASP A 96 -2.69 1.82 19.46
N ILE A 97 -4.01 1.65 19.63
CA ILE A 97 -4.83 0.93 18.63
C ILE A 97 -5.16 1.91 17.53
N CYS A 98 -4.84 1.52 16.29
CA CYS A 98 -5.01 2.38 15.12
C CYS A 98 -5.69 1.64 13.98
N THR A 99 -6.42 2.40 13.17
CA THR A 99 -6.92 1.99 11.86
C THR A 99 -6.91 3.17 10.89
N TRP A 100 -7.19 2.92 9.64
CA TRP A 100 -7.56 3.96 8.68
C TRP A 100 -8.83 3.58 7.96
N ILE A 101 -9.64 4.56 7.61
CA ILE A 101 -10.84 4.42 6.79
C ILE A 101 -10.88 5.52 5.74
N GLY A 102 -11.50 5.24 4.60
CA GLY A 102 -11.74 6.25 3.56
C GLY A 102 -12.81 7.25 4.00
N SER A 103 -12.72 8.48 3.49
CA SER A 103 -13.75 9.51 3.72
C SER A 103 -15.02 9.31 2.87
N ASP A 104 -15.11 8.19 2.15
CA ASP A 104 -16.22 7.90 1.21
C ASP A 104 -17.27 6.92 1.76
N LEU A 105 -17.19 6.56 3.05
CA LEU A 105 -18.11 5.66 3.76
C LEU A 105 -18.28 4.29 3.09
N GLN A 106 -17.27 3.80 2.36
CA GLN A 106 -17.31 2.45 1.80
C GLN A 106 -17.03 1.38 2.84
N GLU A 107 -16.13 1.65 3.78
CA GLU A 107 -15.84 0.76 4.90
C GLU A 107 -17.00 0.76 5.91
N PRO A 108 -17.48 -0.42 6.34
CA PRO A 108 -18.47 -0.52 7.41
C PRO A 108 -17.85 -0.03 8.72
N LEU A 109 -18.54 0.86 9.45
CA LEU A 109 -18.02 1.43 10.70
C LEU A 109 -17.91 0.39 11.82
N GLU A 110 -18.60 -0.74 11.69
CA GLU A 110 -18.52 -1.91 12.57
C GLU A 110 -17.11 -2.47 12.70
N LEU A 111 -16.24 -2.19 11.71
CA LEU A 111 -14.82 -2.57 11.80
C LEU A 111 -14.11 -1.95 13.01
N ILE A 112 -14.62 -0.80 13.51
CA ILE A 112 -14.01 -0.08 14.64
C ILE A 112 -14.17 -0.89 15.93
N PRO A 113 -15.40 -1.21 16.41
CA PRO A 113 -15.57 -2.00 17.63
C PRO A 113 -15.10 -3.44 17.48
N GLU A 114 -15.34 -4.09 16.33
CA GLU A 114 -14.90 -5.47 16.13
C GLU A 114 -13.36 -5.58 16.10
N GLY A 115 -12.69 -4.69 15.37
CA GLY A 115 -11.25 -4.63 15.33
C GLY A 115 -10.65 -4.31 16.70
N TYR A 116 -11.21 -3.34 17.42
CA TYR A 116 -10.80 -3.00 18.78
C TYR A 116 -10.89 -4.22 19.71
N GLN A 117 -12.01 -4.93 19.68
CA GLN A 117 -12.21 -6.14 20.50
C GLN A 117 -11.16 -7.21 20.18
N LYS A 118 -10.87 -7.49 18.91
CA LYS A 118 -9.87 -8.50 18.52
C LYS A 118 -8.45 -8.12 18.99
N ILE A 119 -8.09 -6.85 18.93
CA ILE A 119 -6.83 -6.38 19.49
C ILE A 119 -6.79 -6.62 21.02
N ARG A 120 -7.90 -6.35 21.72
CA ARG A 120 -8.03 -6.63 23.18
C ARG A 120 -7.98 -8.13 23.50
N GLU A 121 -8.40 -9.00 22.59
CA GLU A 121 -8.25 -10.46 22.68
C GLU A 121 -6.80 -10.94 22.47
N GLY A 122 -5.86 -10.03 22.15
CA GLY A 122 -4.42 -10.32 22.04
C GLY A 122 -3.94 -10.59 20.62
N TYR A 123 -4.71 -10.24 19.58
CA TYR A 123 -4.18 -10.15 18.23
C TYR A 123 -3.40 -8.85 18.06
N ASP A 124 -2.35 -8.88 17.24
CA ASP A 124 -1.57 -7.69 16.92
C ASP A 124 -2.15 -6.95 15.70
N VAL A 125 -2.78 -7.70 14.79
CA VAL A 125 -3.33 -7.20 13.52
C VAL A 125 -4.68 -7.86 13.22
N VAL A 126 -5.65 -7.06 12.77
CA VAL A 126 -6.96 -7.50 12.28
C VAL A 126 -7.11 -7.03 10.84
N TYR A 127 -7.11 -7.96 9.89
CA TYR A 127 -7.36 -7.68 8.48
C TYR A 127 -8.87 -7.66 8.23
N ILE A 128 -9.35 -6.59 7.60
CA ILE A 128 -10.74 -6.49 7.16
C ILE A 128 -10.81 -6.84 5.68
N GLU A 129 -11.45 -7.98 5.39
CA GLU A 129 -11.57 -8.53 4.05
C GLU A 129 -12.97 -8.26 3.49
N LYS A 130 -13.03 -7.86 2.23
CA LYS A 130 -14.29 -7.61 1.55
C LYS A 130 -14.99 -8.93 1.21
N GLU A 131 -16.15 -9.20 1.82
CA GLU A 131 -16.89 -10.46 1.66
C GLU A 131 -17.41 -10.65 0.22
N THR A 132 -17.87 -9.59 -0.43
CA THR A 132 -18.42 -9.66 -1.78
C THR A 132 -17.68 -8.70 -2.72
N ILE A 133 -16.93 -9.26 -3.67
CA ILE A 133 -16.27 -8.47 -4.70
C ILE A 133 -17.09 -8.56 -5.99
N GLN A 134 -17.97 -7.59 -6.23
CA GLN A 134 -18.59 -7.38 -7.54
C GLN A 134 -17.59 -6.69 -8.48
N VAL A 135 -16.73 -7.46 -9.13
CA VAL A 135 -15.79 -6.94 -10.13
C VAL A 135 -16.02 -7.59 -11.48
N SER A 136 -15.78 -6.84 -12.55
CA SER A 136 -15.81 -7.38 -13.91
C SER A 136 -14.88 -8.60 -14.06
N LYS A 137 -15.21 -9.54 -14.95
CA LYS A 137 -14.42 -10.78 -15.18
C LYS A 137 -12.94 -10.49 -15.42
N ALA A 138 -12.61 -9.44 -16.17
CA ALA A 138 -11.22 -9.04 -16.46
C ALA A 138 -10.47 -8.57 -15.20
N ASN A 139 -11.10 -7.73 -14.37
CA ASN A 139 -10.51 -7.27 -13.12
C ASN A 139 -10.34 -8.43 -12.11
N ARG A 140 -11.27 -9.38 -12.09
CA ARG A 140 -11.19 -10.58 -11.24
C ARG A 140 -10.01 -11.47 -11.61
N THR A 141 -9.75 -11.67 -12.91
CA THR A 141 -8.61 -12.46 -13.40
C THR A 141 -7.28 -11.77 -13.04
N PHE A 142 -7.18 -10.47 -13.30
CA PHE A 142 -6.00 -9.68 -12.92
C PHE A 142 -5.73 -9.73 -11.41
N SER A 143 -6.77 -9.52 -10.58
CA SER A 143 -6.66 -9.61 -9.13
C SER A 143 -6.18 -10.99 -8.65
N LYS A 144 -6.72 -12.08 -9.22
CA LYS A 144 -6.27 -13.44 -8.88
C LYS A 144 -4.82 -13.71 -9.26
N ILE A 145 -4.38 -13.27 -10.44
CA ILE A 145 -2.99 -13.40 -10.87
C ILE A 145 -2.09 -12.58 -9.96
N TYR A 146 -2.44 -11.33 -9.70
CA TYR A 146 -1.73 -10.44 -8.78
C TYR A 146 -1.57 -11.09 -7.40
N SER A 147 -2.66 -11.53 -6.78
CA SER A 147 -2.64 -12.15 -5.45
C SER A 147 -1.75 -13.40 -5.40
N ARG A 148 -1.85 -14.27 -6.41
CA ARG A 148 -1.00 -15.47 -6.49
C ARG A 148 0.48 -15.14 -6.63
N LEU A 149 0.81 -14.12 -7.42
CA LEU A 149 2.19 -13.69 -7.61
C LEU A 149 2.75 -13.06 -6.34
N VAL A 150 2.00 -12.15 -5.69
CA VAL A 150 2.40 -11.54 -4.42
C VAL A 150 2.58 -12.60 -3.34
N GLN A 151 1.63 -13.54 -3.21
CA GLN A 151 1.69 -14.62 -2.23
C GLN A 151 2.89 -15.55 -2.47
N LYS A 152 3.19 -15.88 -3.72
CA LYS A 152 4.28 -16.81 -4.07
C LYS A 152 5.66 -16.18 -3.98
N TYR A 153 5.80 -14.89 -4.34
CA TYR A 153 7.11 -14.28 -4.57
C TYR A 153 7.43 -13.07 -3.69
N ALA A 154 6.43 -12.51 -2.99
CA ALA A 154 6.62 -11.34 -2.16
C ALA A 154 6.23 -11.60 -0.71
N VAL A 155 4.94 -11.74 -0.39
CA VAL A 155 4.43 -11.87 0.98
C VAL A 155 3.53 -13.10 1.08
N SER A 156 4.00 -14.19 1.71
CA SER A 156 3.29 -15.47 1.78
C SER A 156 1.96 -15.40 2.53
N SER A 157 1.81 -14.47 3.46
CA SER A 157 0.60 -14.19 4.24
C SER A 157 -0.45 -13.35 3.50
N TYR A 158 -0.19 -12.95 2.25
CA TYR A 158 -1.12 -12.14 1.48
C TYR A 158 -2.43 -12.88 1.18
N SER A 159 -3.58 -12.33 1.65
CA SER A 159 -4.91 -12.90 1.34
C SER A 159 -5.37 -12.55 -0.07
N SER A 160 -5.97 -13.54 -0.76
CA SER A 160 -6.52 -13.35 -2.11
C SER A 160 -7.89 -12.64 -2.12
N GLY A 161 -8.52 -12.46 -0.96
CA GLY A 161 -9.88 -11.92 -0.83
C GLY A 161 -10.01 -10.40 -0.93
N GLY A 162 -8.88 -9.68 -0.95
CA GLY A 162 -8.91 -8.21 -1.07
C GLY A 162 -9.09 -7.51 0.27
N ILE A 163 -8.01 -7.46 1.05
CA ILE A 163 -7.96 -6.68 2.29
C ILE A 163 -8.05 -5.19 1.92
N SER A 164 -8.99 -4.48 2.55
CA SER A 164 -9.26 -3.07 2.30
C SER A 164 -8.68 -2.18 3.39
N THR A 165 -8.83 -2.59 4.65
CA THR A 165 -8.31 -1.84 5.79
C THR A 165 -7.80 -2.79 6.88
N ILE A 166 -7.09 -2.26 7.85
CA ILE A 166 -6.42 -3.03 8.90
C ILE A 166 -6.58 -2.29 10.22
N VAL A 167 -6.92 -3.03 11.27
CA VAL A 167 -6.82 -2.55 12.66
C VAL A 167 -5.59 -3.17 13.30
N PHE A 168 -4.79 -2.41 14.04
CA PHE A 168 -3.55 -2.90 14.61
C PHE A 168 -3.19 -2.19 15.92
N ASN A 169 -2.29 -2.81 16.68
CA ASN A 169 -1.86 -2.34 17.99
C ASN A 169 -0.62 -1.42 17.95
N GLY A 170 -0.21 -0.93 19.11
CA GLY A 170 0.92 -0.02 19.30
C GLY A 170 2.26 -0.57 18.80
N LYS A 171 2.47 -1.90 18.84
CA LYS A 171 3.71 -2.49 18.31
C LYS A 171 3.85 -2.26 16.81
N ILE A 172 2.73 -2.45 16.08
CA ILE A 172 2.69 -2.22 14.65
C ILE A 172 2.84 -0.73 14.33
N LYS A 173 2.13 0.15 15.09
CA LYS A 173 2.26 1.59 14.96
C LYS A 173 3.71 2.04 15.13
N GLU A 174 4.38 1.55 16.16
CA GLU A 174 5.79 1.87 16.42
C GLU A 174 6.70 1.36 15.29
N MET A 175 6.51 0.11 14.84
CA MET A 175 7.23 -0.44 13.70
C MET A 175 7.07 0.43 12.44
N LEU A 176 5.83 0.84 12.13
CA LEU A 176 5.56 1.67 10.94
C LEU A 176 6.16 3.07 11.06
N ASN A 177 6.14 3.68 12.24
CA ASN A 177 6.71 5.00 12.48
C ASN A 177 8.24 5.00 12.47
N ASN A 178 8.87 3.92 12.93
CA ASN A 178 10.33 3.77 12.92
C ASN A 178 10.88 3.34 11.54
N ASN A 179 10.05 2.70 10.69
CA ASN A 179 10.44 2.19 9.39
C ASN A 179 9.58 2.82 8.28
N ILE A 180 9.77 4.12 8.05
CA ILE A 180 9.01 4.83 7.02
C ILE A 180 9.65 4.58 5.65
N GLU A 181 8.97 3.82 4.79
CA GLU A 181 9.40 3.51 3.43
C GLU A 181 8.58 4.31 2.41
N SER A 182 9.27 5.02 1.50
CA SER A 182 8.63 5.89 0.50
C SER A 182 7.91 5.12 -0.60
N ASN A 183 8.47 3.95 -0.99
CA ASN A 183 8.04 3.19 -2.17
C ASN A 183 7.48 1.81 -1.79
N SER A 184 6.80 1.72 -0.65
CA SER A 184 6.26 0.47 -0.11
C SER A 184 4.80 0.62 0.29
N SER A 185 4.03 -0.45 0.14
CA SER A 185 2.67 -0.53 0.65
C SER A 185 2.67 -0.78 2.15
N ILE A 186 2.05 0.10 2.94
CA ILE A 186 1.88 -0.08 4.39
C ILE A 186 1.27 -1.45 4.70
N MET A 187 0.28 -1.86 3.93
CA MET A 187 -0.41 -3.14 4.10
C MET A 187 0.55 -4.32 3.93
N LEU A 188 1.37 -4.33 2.88
CA LEU A 188 2.34 -5.38 2.66
C LEU A 188 3.45 -5.38 3.71
N GLN A 189 3.87 -4.21 4.18
CA GLN A 189 4.85 -4.07 5.26
C GLN A 189 4.34 -4.70 6.57
N ILE A 190 3.05 -4.50 6.92
CA ILE A 190 2.43 -5.14 8.07
C ILE A 190 2.35 -6.67 7.90
N MET A 191 1.96 -7.13 6.71
CA MET A 191 1.85 -8.56 6.41
C MET A 191 3.20 -9.28 6.44
N ASP A 192 4.26 -8.64 5.93
CA ASP A 192 5.61 -9.19 5.91
C ASP A 192 6.22 -9.31 7.30
N ALA A 193 5.79 -8.46 8.23
CA ALA A 193 6.31 -8.42 9.60
C ALA A 193 5.95 -9.66 10.46
N GLY A 194 5.00 -10.51 10.04
CA GLY A 194 4.71 -11.81 10.64
C GLY A 194 4.08 -11.77 12.04
N PHE A 195 3.35 -10.70 12.38
CA PHE A 195 2.64 -10.57 13.65
C PHE A 195 1.42 -11.50 13.74
N ARG A 196 0.92 -11.71 14.98
CA ARG A 196 -0.28 -12.50 15.22
C ARG A 196 -1.51 -11.78 14.65
N CYS A 197 -2.10 -12.35 13.61
CA CYS A 197 -3.21 -11.74 12.89
C CYS A 197 -4.47 -12.59 12.86
N ILE A 198 -5.60 -11.92 12.57
CA ILE A 198 -6.89 -12.53 12.25
C ILE A 198 -7.51 -11.76 11.08
N THR A 199 -8.31 -12.46 10.28
CA THR A 199 -9.07 -11.84 9.18
C THR A 199 -10.56 -11.88 9.51
N ILE A 200 -11.25 -10.75 9.34
CA ILE A 200 -12.69 -10.61 9.52
C ILE A 200 -13.30 -10.25 8.17
N PRO A 201 -14.21 -11.08 7.62
CA PRO A 201 -14.96 -10.70 6.43
C PRO A 201 -16.03 -9.68 6.77
N MET A 202 -16.16 -8.63 5.97
CA MET A 202 -17.19 -7.60 6.12
C MET A 202 -17.79 -7.21 4.78
N ASN A 203 -19.05 -6.81 4.79
CA ASN A 203 -19.73 -6.26 3.64
C ASN A 203 -19.44 -4.77 3.51
N PHE A 204 -18.90 -4.38 2.37
CA PHE A 204 -18.56 -3.00 2.08
C PHE A 204 -19.72 -2.32 1.34
N HIS A 205 -19.97 -1.07 1.68
CA HIS A 205 -20.99 -0.27 1.03
C HIS A 205 -20.55 0.20 -0.36
N GLU A 206 -21.51 0.53 -1.21
CA GLU A 206 -21.21 1.33 -2.39
C GLU A 206 -20.85 2.75 -1.96
N ARG A 207 -20.01 3.40 -2.76
CA ARG A 207 -19.55 4.76 -2.48
C ARG A 207 -20.76 5.70 -2.39
N ALA A 208 -20.88 6.46 -1.30
CA ALA A 208 -21.99 7.40 -1.10
C ALA A 208 -21.91 8.57 -2.10
N THR A 209 -20.69 9.05 -2.42
CA THR A 209 -20.47 10.19 -3.33
C THR A 209 -19.16 10.03 -4.09
N GLY A 210 -19.00 10.72 -5.23
CA GLY A 210 -17.75 10.83 -5.98
C GLY A 210 -17.40 9.64 -6.89
N GLN A 211 -16.25 9.70 -7.56
CA GLN A 211 -15.74 8.67 -8.46
C GLN A 211 -14.40 8.11 -7.97
N SER A 212 -14.14 6.83 -8.24
CA SER A 212 -12.88 6.18 -7.86
C SER A 212 -11.67 6.86 -8.54
N LYS A 213 -10.75 7.38 -7.74
CA LYS A 213 -9.47 7.98 -8.18
C LYS A 213 -8.38 6.93 -8.48
N TRP A 214 -8.71 5.61 -8.39
CA TRP A 214 -7.82 4.49 -8.67
C TRP A 214 -7.80 4.15 -10.16
N THR A 215 -6.89 4.78 -10.91
CA THR A 215 -6.70 4.51 -12.35
C THR A 215 -5.87 3.26 -12.59
N MET A 216 -5.96 2.67 -13.82
CA MET A 216 -5.11 1.54 -14.23
C MET A 216 -3.62 1.83 -14.09
N LYS A 217 -3.19 3.08 -14.38
CA LYS A 217 -1.80 3.52 -14.20
C LYS A 217 -1.34 3.40 -12.73
N LYS A 218 -2.19 3.81 -11.78
CA LYS A 218 -1.91 3.66 -10.33
C LYS A 218 -1.86 2.18 -9.91
N LYS A 219 -2.73 1.33 -10.46
CA LYS A 219 -2.73 -0.13 -10.19
C LYS A 219 -1.45 -0.80 -10.69
N ILE A 220 -0.99 -0.46 -11.90
CA ILE A 220 0.27 -0.98 -12.47
C ILE A 220 1.46 -0.50 -11.65
N LYS A 221 1.49 0.80 -11.28
CA LYS A 221 2.54 1.33 -10.40
C LYS A 221 2.58 0.55 -9.07
N LEU A 222 1.44 0.39 -8.40
CA LEU A 222 1.38 -0.37 -7.14
C LEU A 222 1.87 -1.81 -7.31
N PHE A 223 1.55 -2.45 -8.46
CA PHE A 223 2.05 -3.79 -8.78
C PHE A 223 3.58 -3.82 -8.84
N ILE A 224 4.19 -2.91 -9.61
CA ILE A 224 5.65 -2.82 -9.73
C ILE A 224 6.28 -2.52 -8.37
N ASP A 225 5.74 -1.54 -7.64
CA ASP A 225 6.22 -1.15 -6.33
C ASP A 225 6.19 -2.31 -5.33
N SER A 226 5.09 -3.07 -5.31
CA SER A 226 4.96 -4.25 -4.44
C SER A 226 5.96 -5.35 -4.78
N PHE A 227 6.15 -5.65 -6.09
CA PHE A 227 7.08 -6.68 -6.53
C PHE A 227 8.54 -6.31 -6.27
N VAL A 228 8.91 -5.07 -6.55
CA VAL A 228 10.32 -4.61 -6.38
C VAL A 228 10.66 -4.41 -4.90
N ALA A 229 9.69 -3.99 -4.06
CA ALA A 229 9.92 -3.81 -2.64
C ALA A 229 10.05 -5.13 -1.87
N PHE A 230 9.25 -6.15 -2.21
CA PHE A 230 9.14 -7.38 -1.42
C PHE A 230 9.61 -8.64 -2.15
N SER A 231 10.16 -8.53 -3.37
CA SER A 231 10.56 -9.71 -4.16
C SER A 231 11.81 -9.50 -4.99
N PHE A 232 12.69 -10.48 -4.97
CA PHE A 232 13.82 -10.59 -5.90
C PHE A 232 13.47 -11.36 -7.18
N ALA A 233 12.18 -11.73 -7.37
CA ALA A 233 11.73 -12.52 -8.52
C ALA A 233 12.05 -11.87 -9.87
N PRO A 234 11.89 -10.54 -10.09
CA PRO A 234 12.25 -9.90 -11.35
C PRO A 234 13.73 -10.06 -11.71
N ILE A 235 14.63 -9.87 -10.75
CA ILE A 235 16.07 -10.05 -10.95
C ILE A 235 16.38 -11.51 -11.27
N ARG A 236 15.85 -12.47 -10.52
CA ARG A 236 16.07 -13.91 -10.74
C ARG A 236 15.58 -14.35 -12.11
N LEU A 237 14.40 -13.86 -12.54
CA LEU A 237 13.84 -14.17 -13.85
C LEU A 237 14.79 -13.74 -14.97
N VAL A 238 15.30 -12.52 -14.92
CA VAL A 238 16.23 -12.00 -15.92
C VAL A 238 17.56 -12.76 -15.89
N THR A 239 18.08 -13.10 -14.71
CA THR A 239 19.27 -13.92 -14.58
C THR A 239 19.10 -15.30 -15.21
N ILE A 240 17.94 -15.95 -15.02
CA ILE A 240 17.64 -17.25 -15.64
C ILE A 240 17.55 -17.12 -17.16
N ILE A 241 16.83 -16.10 -17.67
CA ILE A 241 16.71 -15.86 -19.12
C ILE A 241 18.10 -15.61 -19.72
N GLY A 242 18.90 -14.75 -19.09
CA GLY A 242 20.27 -14.49 -19.51
C GLY A 242 21.14 -15.75 -19.53
N GLY A 243 21.04 -16.59 -18.52
CA GLY A 243 21.74 -17.87 -18.43
C GLY A 243 21.33 -18.86 -19.53
N VAL A 244 20.03 -18.97 -19.82
CA VAL A 244 19.52 -19.81 -20.91
C VAL A 244 20.01 -19.32 -22.28
N LEU A 245 19.96 -18.02 -22.52
CA LEU A 245 20.45 -17.44 -23.77
C LEU A 245 21.97 -17.58 -23.92
N PHE A 246 22.72 -17.44 -22.85
CA PHE A 246 24.17 -17.68 -22.84
C PHE A 246 24.48 -19.15 -23.19
N ALA A 247 23.81 -20.11 -22.55
CA ALA A 247 23.99 -21.54 -22.86
C ALA A 247 23.60 -21.86 -24.32
N ALA A 248 22.48 -21.33 -24.81
CA ALA A 248 22.07 -21.46 -26.20
C ALA A 248 23.12 -20.86 -27.17
N GLY A 249 23.66 -19.70 -26.83
CA GLY A 249 24.74 -19.05 -27.60
C GLY A 249 26.00 -19.92 -27.72
N ILE A 250 26.42 -20.57 -26.64
CA ILE A 250 27.55 -21.53 -26.66
C ILE A 250 27.24 -22.69 -27.59
N VAL A 251 26.06 -23.31 -27.49
CA VAL A 251 25.67 -24.44 -28.32
C VAL A 251 25.66 -24.06 -29.81
N ILE A 252 25.02 -22.93 -30.15
CA ILE A 252 24.98 -22.42 -31.52
C ILE A 252 26.38 -22.10 -32.03
N GLY A 253 27.23 -21.48 -31.19
CA GLY A 253 28.63 -21.20 -31.53
C GLY A 253 29.45 -22.46 -31.83
N LEU A 254 29.31 -23.50 -31.00
CA LEU A 254 29.95 -24.80 -31.25
C LEU A 254 29.49 -25.46 -32.54
N ILE A 255 28.17 -25.47 -32.80
CA ILE A 255 27.61 -25.99 -34.04
C ILE A 255 28.13 -25.23 -35.26
N ALA A 256 28.22 -23.90 -35.18
CA ALA A 256 28.74 -23.08 -36.28
C ALA A 256 30.21 -23.37 -36.56
N ILE A 257 31.05 -23.54 -35.52
CA ILE A 257 32.47 -23.91 -35.64
C ILE A 257 32.60 -25.29 -36.31
N ILE A 258 31.86 -26.31 -35.80
CA ILE A 258 31.90 -27.68 -36.36
C ILE A 258 31.46 -27.69 -37.81
N ASN A 259 30.33 -27.02 -38.14
CA ASN A 259 29.85 -26.93 -39.53
C ASN A 259 30.89 -26.27 -40.46
N LYS A 260 31.59 -25.22 -40.00
CA LYS A 260 32.64 -24.56 -40.81
C LYS A 260 33.83 -25.44 -41.02
N LEU A 261 34.22 -26.26 -40.06
CA LEU A 261 35.32 -27.22 -40.19
C LEU A 261 35.00 -28.37 -41.17
N ILE A 262 33.73 -28.82 -41.15
CA ILE A 262 33.30 -29.94 -42.04
C ILE A 262 33.02 -29.42 -43.44
N ASN A 263 32.45 -28.23 -43.59
CA ASN A 263 32.06 -27.70 -44.91
C ASN A 263 32.52 -26.22 -45.07
N PRO A 264 33.72 -25.98 -45.59
CA PRO A 264 34.26 -24.65 -45.79
C PRO A 264 33.44 -23.71 -46.69
N ALA A 265 32.59 -24.27 -47.55
CA ALA A 265 31.76 -23.50 -48.51
C ALA A 265 30.48 -22.90 -47.90
N VAL A 266 30.11 -23.22 -46.63
CA VAL A 266 28.91 -22.69 -45.99
C VAL A 266 29.02 -21.16 -45.87
N PRO A 267 28.07 -20.38 -46.41
CA PRO A 267 28.02 -18.95 -46.25
C PRO A 267 27.90 -18.60 -44.76
N THR A 268 28.73 -17.72 -44.29
CA THR A 268 28.75 -17.30 -42.90
C THR A 268 27.44 -16.55 -42.56
N GLY A 269 26.71 -17.04 -41.56
CA GLY A 269 25.36 -16.64 -41.21
C GLY A 269 25.26 -15.23 -40.66
N TYR A 270 25.34 -14.20 -41.50
CA TYR A 270 25.11 -12.80 -41.15
C TYR A 270 23.75 -12.62 -40.42
N SER A 271 22.68 -13.22 -40.92
CA SER A 271 21.36 -13.14 -40.29
C SER A 271 21.32 -13.75 -38.88
N THR A 272 22.03 -14.88 -38.69
CA THR A 272 22.15 -15.54 -37.38
C THR A 272 22.91 -14.64 -36.40
N LEU A 273 24.02 -14.02 -36.84
CA LEU A 273 24.81 -13.10 -36.02
C LEU A 273 23.95 -11.88 -35.59
N VAL A 274 23.22 -11.27 -36.52
CA VAL A 274 22.35 -10.14 -36.22
C VAL A 274 21.25 -10.51 -35.22
N CYS A 275 20.61 -11.68 -35.37
CA CYS A 275 19.60 -12.16 -34.42
C CYS A 275 20.20 -12.39 -33.01
N ILE A 276 21.34 -13.02 -32.90
CA ILE A 276 22.01 -13.27 -31.61
C ILE A 276 22.39 -11.96 -30.94
N LEU A 277 22.95 -11.02 -31.68
CA LEU A 277 23.30 -9.70 -31.15
C LEU A 277 22.06 -8.93 -30.71
N ALA A 278 20.99 -8.90 -31.53
CA ALA A 278 19.77 -8.20 -31.20
C ALA A 278 19.10 -8.78 -29.93
N LEU A 279 19.03 -10.10 -29.80
CA LEU A 279 18.50 -10.77 -28.59
C LEU A 279 19.41 -10.50 -27.38
N GLY A 280 20.72 -10.61 -27.53
CA GLY A 280 21.69 -10.35 -26.46
C GLY A 280 21.57 -8.92 -25.95
N PHE A 281 21.56 -7.93 -26.82
CA PHE A 281 21.37 -6.53 -26.43
C PHE A 281 19.98 -6.27 -25.82
N GLY A 282 18.94 -6.91 -26.35
CA GLY A 282 17.59 -6.82 -25.78
C GLY A 282 17.54 -7.29 -24.31
N VAL A 283 18.09 -8.46 -24.04
CA VAL A 283 18.15 -9.00 -22.67
C VAL A 283 19.02 -8.13 -21.76
N THR A 284 20.17 -7.68 -22.26
CA THR A 284 21.06 -6.80 -21.47
C THR A 284 20.34 -5.49 -21.09
N ASN A 285 19.64 -4.85 -22.05
CA ASN A 285 18.90 -3.62 -21.75
C ASN A 285 17.76 -3.83 -20.74
N ILE A 286 17.03 -4.94 -20.84
CA ILE A 286 15.99 -5.30 -19.85
C ILE A 286 16.62 -5.51 -18.48
N SER A 287 17.75 -6.24 -18.42
CA SER A 287 18.50 -6.49 -17.18
C SER A 287 18.94 -5.18 -16.53
N LEU A 288 19.53 -4.28 -17.31
CA LEU A 288 19.97 -2.97 -16.84
C LEU A 288 18.77 -2.13 -16.34
N GLY A 289 17.62 -2.19 -17.03
CA GLY A 289 16.40 -1.51 -16.60
C GLY A 289 15.91 -1.98 -15.22
N ILE A 290 15.92 -3.29 -14.98
CA ILE A 290 15.55 -3.86 -13.68
C ILE A 290 16.57 -3.46 -12.61
N VAL A 291 17.87 -3.59 -12.87
CA VAL A 291 18.92 -3.16 -11.93
C VAL A 291 18.81 -1.67 -11.60
N ALA A 292 18.53 -0.84 -12.60
CA ALA A 292 18.32 0.60 -12.41
C ALA A 292 17.15 0.91 -11.48
N GLU A 293 16.04 0.15 -11.55
CA GLU A 293 14.88 0.30 -10.66
C GLU A 293 15.25 0.00 -9.18
N TYR A 294 16.01 -1.07 -8.92
CA TYR A 294 16.50 -1.38 -7.57
C TYR A 294 17.51 -0.36 -7.07
N LEU A 295 18.43 0.07 -7.95
CA LEU A 295 19.44 1.08 -7.62
C LEU A 295 18.77 2.43 -7.29
N TRP A 296 17.73 2.82 -8.05
CA TRP A 296 16.95 4.02 -7.76
C TRP A 296 16.31 3.96 -6.38
N ARG A 297 15.73 2.83 -5.99
CA ARG A 297 15.13 2.64 -4.65
C ARG A 297 16.18 2.70 -3.54
N ALA A 298 17.33 2.06 -3.75
CA ALA A 298 18.44 2.14 -2.81
C ALA A 298 18.95 3.57 -2.66
N TYR A 299 19.05 4.30 -3.77
CA TYR A 299 19.46 5.71 -3.78
C TYR A 299 18.41 6.59 -3.07
N ASP A 300 17.10 6.38 -3.34
CA ASP A 300 16.02 7.14 -2.70
C ASP A 300 16.01 6.90 -1.18
N ALA A 301 16.19 5.67 -0.74
CA ALA A 301 16.32 5.33 0.68
C ALA A 301 17.58 5.98 1.31
N ALA A 302 18.72 5.96 0.61
CA ALA A 302 19.96 6.55 1.09
C ALA A 302 19.90 8.09 1.22
N ARG A 303 19.08 8.76 0.39
CA ARG A 303 18.87 10.22 0.48
C ARG A 303 18.13 10.65 1.72
N GLY A 304 17.38 9.77 2.39
CA GLY A 304 16.60 10.09 3.59
C GLY A 304 15.58 11.20 3.38
N ARG A 305 15.03 11.38 2.17
CA ARG A 305 13.99 12.38 1.92
C ARG A 305 12.71 11.99 2.67
N PRO A 306 12.05 12.95 3.34
CA PRO A 306 10.79 12.66 4.02
C PRO A 306 9.73 12.22 3.01
N CYS A 307 8.99 11.16 3.35
CA CYS A 307 7.90 10.62 2.52
C CYS A 307 6.73 11.58 2.39
N PHE A 308 6.60 12.51 3.33
CA PHE A 308 5.60 13.57 3.36
C PHE A 308 6.13 14.76 4.16
N ILE A 309 5.55 15.94 3.93
CA ILE A 309 5.82 17.16 4.70
C ILE A 309 4.47 17.67 5.22
N ILE A 310 4.34 17.78 6.54
CA ILE A 310 3.18 18.38 7.18
C ILE A 310 3.34 19.91 7.08
N ALA A 311 2.38 20.57 6.45
CA ALA A 311 2.35 22.02 6.31
C ALA A 311 1.60 22.67 7.47
N GLU A 312 0.48 22.07 7.93
CA GLU A 312 -0.36 22.61 9.00
C GLU A 312 -0.89 21.48 9.87
N LYS A 313 -1.10 21.79 11.16
CA LYS A 313 -1.84 20.94 12.11
C LYS A 313 -2.85 21.82 12.82
N LYS A 314 -4.11 21.39 12.84
CA LYS A 314 -5.19 22.08 13.53
C LYS A 314 -5.98 21.11 14.39
N ASP A 315 -6.30 21.51 15.62
CA ASP A 315 -7.26 20.81 16.48
C ASP A 315 -8.67 21.23 16.05
N LEU A 316 -9.57 20.26 15.86
CA LEU A 316 -10.95 20.50 15.45
C LEU A 316 -11.95 20.39 16.61
N THR A 317 -11.50 19.98 17.80
CA THR A 317 -12.34 19.85 18.99
C THR A 317 -12.28 21.08 19.88
N THR A 318 -11.24 21.91 19.81
CA THR A 318 -11.17 23.18 20.53
C THR A 318 -11.89 24.27 19.76
N ALA A 319 -12.91 24.88 20.37
CA ALA A 319 -13.48 26.13 19.88
C ALA A 319 -12.42 27.25 20.00
N GLU A 320 -12.02 27.83 18.87
CA GLU A 320 -11.40 29.16 18.88
C GLU A 320 -12.46 30.21 19.10
#